data_3588e3d68b4020dfd604406583eae8de
#
_entry.id   3588e3d68b4020dfd604406583eae8de
#
_cell.length_a   1.000
_cell.length_b   1.000
_cell.length_c   1.000
_cell.angle_alpha   90.00
_cell.angle_beta   90.00
_cell.angle_gamma   90.00
#
_symmetry.space_group_name_H-M   'P 1'
#
loop_
_entity.id
_entity.type
_entity.pdbx_description
1 polymer ?
#
loop_
_entity_poly.entity_id
_entity_poly.type
_entity_poly.pdbx_seq_one_letter_code
_entity_poly.pdbx_strand_id
1 'polypeptide(L)'
;MNKQKFNLHTHTARCGHAEGLDIQYIHSAIDAGLTLLGFSEHIPYPEMHLPACRMLYEQKNEYLDTIRNLQKGFQDKIKIKVGYEVEYMNDHVEFLMQMKQECDYMILGQHCREIGYEYDCYCSNKDVLTYVKQIEDALELGIITYVAHPDYFMLGRRLYSEECVEAAHRIARASILHDIPLEINLNGFHYGKKTYRFSDKPWLNVERYPYPFREFWDIVASYGCKVLYGFDAHSPITLLEAHRIQMAEEILEGIPLNFTDAICLR
;
A
#
# COMPACT_ATOMS: atom_id res chain seq x y z
N MET A 1 -15.79 5.66 -15.01
CA MET A 1 -14.39 5.69 -15.50
C MET A 1 -13.53 6.27 -14.41
N ASN A 2 -12.48 5.58 -14.03
CA ASN A 2 -11.50 6.07 -13.06
C ASN A 2 -10.84 7.36 -13.59
N LYS A 3 -10.87 8.42 -12.77
CA LYS A 3 -10.27 9.73 -13.11
C LYS A 3 -8.87 9.90 -12.53
N GLN A 4 -8.41 8.95 -11.73
CA GLN A 4 -7.11 9.01 -11.08
C GLN A 4 -5.99 9.09 -12.13
N LYS A 5 -5.12 10.07 -12.01
CA LYS A 5 -3.98 10.33 -12.90
C LYS A 5 -2.66 10.32 -12.14
N PHE A 6 -2.62 9.61 -11.02
CA PHE A 6 -1.44 9.45 -10.20
C PHE A 6 -1.27 7.98 -9.76
N ASN A 7 -0.03 7.58 -9.52
CA ASN A 7 0.32 6.40 -8.74
C ASN A 7 1.46 6.79 -7.79
N LEU A 8 1.29 6.51 -6.50
CA LEU A 8 2.28 6.81 -5.47
C LEU A 8 2.84 5.55 -4.81
N HIS A 9 2.51 4.36 -5.35
CA HIS A 9 3.00 3.08 -4.85
C HIS A 9 3.82 2.39 -5.95
N THR A 10 5.14 2.63 -5.92
CA THR A 10 6.09 2.11 -6.91
C THR A 10 7.42 1.81 -6.23
N HIS A 11 7.91 0.60 -6.42
CA HIS A 11 9.19 0.14 -5.90
C HIS A 11 10.29 0.26 -6.96
N THR A 12 11.53 0.02 -6.55
CA THR A 12 12.72 0.02 -7.40
C THR A 12 13.49 -1.29 -7.22
N ALA A 13 14.41 -1.59 -8.12
CA ALA A 13 15.25 -2.78 -8.00
C ALA A 13 16.06 -2.87 -6.69
N ARG A 14 16.10 -1.77 -5.90
CA ARG A 14 16.80 -1.72 -4.61
C ARG A 14 16.14 -2.59 -3.54
N CYS A 15 14.82 -2.86 -3.64
CA CYS A 15 14.15 -3.79 -2.72
C CYS A 15 14.54 -5.26 -2.93
N GLY A 16 15.25 -5.57 -4.02
CA GLY A 16 15.74 -6.91 -4.32
C GLY A 16 14.71 -7.85 -4.96
N HIS A 17 13.45 -7.44 -5.11
CA HIS A 17 12.39 -8.21 -5.77
C HIS A 17 11.60 -7.42 -6.81
N ALA A 18 11.89 -6.13 -6.98
CA ALA A 18 11.46 -5.37 -8.14
C ALA A 18 12.52 -5.38 -9.24
N GLU A 19 12.12 -5.16 -10.49
CA GLU A 19 12.97 -5.19 -11.67
C GLU A 19 12.92 -3.89 -12.47
N GLY A 20 13.88 -3.71 -13.36
CA GLY A 20 13.95 -2.55 -14.25
C GLY A 20 14.68 -1.34 -13.64
N LEU A 21 14.92 -0.35 -14.49
CA LEU A 21 15.56 0.91 -14.11
C LEU A 21 14.51 1.94 -13.72
N ASP A 22 14.82 2.83 -12.78
CA ASP A 22 13.90 3.88 -12.30
C ASP A 22 13.31 4.71 -13.45
N ILE A 23 14.12 4.99 -14.48
CA ILE A 23 13.67 5.74 -15.66
C ILE A 23 12.62 4.98 -16.49
N GLN A 24 12.61 3.65 -16.47
CA GLN A 24 11.63 2.85 -17.21
C GLN A 24 10.24 2.97 -16.58
N TYR A 25 10.16 3.04 -15.25
CA TYR A 25 8.88 3.33 -14.55
C TYR A 25 8.32 4.70 -14.94
N ILE A 26 9.19 5.71 -15.10
CA ILE A 26 8.77 7.04 -15.54
C ILE A 26 8.18 7.00 -16.95
N HIS A 27 8.85 6.31 -17.87
CA HIS A 27 8.34 6.14 -19.25
C HIS A 27 6.99 5.40 -19.24
N SER A 28 6.88 4.29 -18.52
CA SER A 28 5.62 3.54 -18.38
C SER A 28 4.50 4.41 -17.77
N ALA A 29 4.82 5.23 -16.77
CA ALA A 29 3.85 6.14 -16.16
C ALA A 29 3.34 7.20 -17.16
N ILE A 30 4.22 7.77 -17.98
CA ILE A 30 3.86 8.71 -19.05
C ILE A 30 2.99 8.01 -20.10
N ASP A 31 3.37 6.82 -20.53
CA ASP A 31 2.62 6.04 -21.53
C ASP A 31 1.25 5.60 -20.99
N ALA A 32 1.12 5.35 -19.68
CA ALA A 32 -0.15 5.11 -18.99
C ALA A 32 -1.01 6.39 -18.85
N GLY A 33 -0.48 7.56 -19.19
CA GLY A 33 -1.16 8.84 -19.07
C GLY A 33 -1.26 9.36 -17.64
N LEU A 34 -0.36 8.95 -16.75
CA LEU A 34 -0.23 9.51 -15.42
C LEU A 34 0.41 10.90 -15.47
N THR A 35 -0.01 11.77 -14.58
CA THR A 35 0.54 13.13 -14.42
C THR A 35 1.40 13.26 -13.14
N LEU A 36 1.29 12.28 -12.25
CA LEU A 36 2.08 12.19 -11.03
C LEU A 36 2.49 10.73 -10.78
N LEU A 37 3.80 10.50 -10.65
CA LEU A 37 4.41 9.24 -10.23
C LEU A 37 5.15 9.45 -8.92
N GLY A 38 4.90 8.61 -7.94
CA GLY A 38 5.66 8.53 -6.70
C GLY A 38 6.46 7.24 -6.64
N PHE A 39 7.72 7.33 -6.25
CA PHE A 39 8.53 6.20 -5.83
C PHE A 39 8.40 6.06 -4.31
N SER A 40 7.99 4.91 -3.82
CA SER A 40 7.74 4.60 -2.41
C SER A 40 8.46 3.31 -2.01
N GLU A 41 9.79 3.34 -2.12
CA GLU A 41 10.60 2.17 -1.76
C GLU A 41 10.35 1.74 -0.31
N HIS A 42 10.43 0.44 -0.02
CA HIS A 42 10.35 -0.05 1.36
C HIS A 42 11.39 0.66 2.22
N ILE A 43 10.92 1.25 3.32
CA ILE A 43 11.79 2.04 4.20
C ILE A 43 12.96 1.19 4.72
N PRO A 44 14.22 1.65 4.60
CA PRO A 44 15.37 0.87 5.03
C PRO A 44 15.64 1.06 6.52
N TYR A 45 15.07 0.21 7.37
CA TYR A 45 15.43 0.20 8.79
C TYR A 45 16.88 -0.24 8.99
N PRO A 46 17.69 0.47 9.79
CA PRO A 46 19.12 0.15 9.96
C PRO A 46 19.39 -1.27 10.46
N GLU A 47 18.47 -1.82 11.25
CA GLU A 47 18.59 -3.16 11.84
C GLU A 47 18.09 -4.27 10.89
N MET A 48 17.36 -3.92 9.82
CA MET A 48 16.77 -4.88 8.89
C MET A 48 17.68 -5.10 7.69
N HIS A 49 18.62 -6.02 7.82
CA HIS A 49 19.47 -6.39 6.69
C HIS A 49 18.82 -7.49 5.85
N LEU A 50 17.78 -7.14 5.08
CA LEU A 50 16.96 -8.04 4.27
C LEU A 50 16.98 -7.64 2.78
N PRO A 51 18.14 -7.81 2.07
CA PRO A 51 18.32 -7.27 0.72
C PRO A 51 17.41 -7.90 -0.36
N ALA A 52 16.68 -8.97 -0.02
CA ALA A 52 15.69 -9.59 -0.90
C ALA A 52 14.25 -9.08 -0.65
N CYS A 53 14.06 -8.20 0.35
CA CYS A 53 12.74 -7.71 0.74
C CYS A 53 12.66 -6.20 0.84
N ARG A 54 13.80 -5.52 0.98
CA ARG A 54 13.87 -4.06 1.09
C ARG A 54 15.26 -3.51 0.77
N MET A 55 15.31 -2.24 0.43
CA MET A 55 16.55 -1.48 0.25
C MET A 55 17.38 -1.53 1.52
N LEU A 56 18.72 -1.68 1.38
CA LEU A 56 19.64 -1.54 2.50
C LEU A 56 19.75 -0.08 2.94
N TYR A 57 19.97 0.16 4.24
CA TYR A 57 20.06 1.50 4.79
C TYR A 57 21.15 2.37 4.12
N GLU A 58 22.26 1.74 3.77
CA GLU A 58 23.40 2.41 3.09
C GLU A 58 23.04 2.92 1.70
N GLN A 59 22.03 2.36 1.05
CA GLN A 59 21.56 2.77 -0.29
C GLN A 59 20.59 3.95 -0.25
N LYS A 60 20.14 4.37 0.94
CA LYS A 60 19.13 5.40 1.13
C LYS A 60 19.45 6.70 0.39
N ASN A 61 20.66 7.21 0.56
CA ASN A 61 21.07 8.49 -0.03
C ASN A 61 21.14 8.39 -1.56
N GLU A 62 21.66 7.28 -2.07
CA GLU A 62 21.73 7.02 -3.53
C GLU A 62 20.31 6.98 -4.12
N TYR A 63 19.36 6.31 -3.45
CA TYR A 63 17.95 6.29 -3.85
C TYR A 63 17.36 7.70 -3.94
N LEU A 64 17.47 8.47 -2.86
CA LEU A 64 16.94 9.83 -2.78
C LEU A 64 17.53 10.74 -3.87
N ASP A 65 18.84 10.70 -4.05
CA ASP A 65 19.55 11.52 -5.04
C ASP A 65 19.17 11.13 -6.47
N THR A 66 19.07 9.82 -6.75
CA THR A 66 18.68 9.32 -8.06
C THR A 66 17.27 9.80 -8.43
N ILE A 67 16.28 9.59 -7.55
CA ILE A 67 14.90 10.00 -7.84
C ILE A 67 14.80 11.54 -7.92
N ARG A 68 15.51 12.30 -7.09
CA ARG A 68 15.53 13.76 -7.17
C ARG A 68 16.16 14.29 -8.46
N ASN A 69 17.15 13.61 -9.01
CA ASN A 69 17.71 13.94 -10.32
C ASN A 69 16.72 13.65 -11.45
N LEU A 70 15.99 12.53 -11.36
CA LEU A 70 14.91 12.20 -12.31
C LEU A 70 13.74 13.21 -12.21
N GLN A 71 13.38 13.66 -11.01
CA GLN A 71 12.39 14.76 -10.84
C GLN A 71 12.75 15.99 -11.67
N LYS A 72 14.03 16.42 -11.61
CA LYS A 72 14.51 17.58 -12.37
C LYS A 72 14.51 17.31 -13.88
N GLY A 73 14.93 16.10 -14.28
CA GLY A 73 15.04 15.73 -15.70
C GLY A 73 13.69 15.58 -16.43
N PHE A 74 12.61 15.29 -15.68
CA PHE A 74 11.29 15.04 -16.25
C PHE A 74 10.23 16.09 -15.84
N GLN A 75 10.62 17.20 -15.22
CA GLN A 75 9.70 18.19 -14.66
C GLN A 75 8.66 18.74 -15.66
N ASP A 76 8.98 18.80 -16.96
CA ASP A 76 8.10 19.29 -18.03
C ASP A 76 7.18 18.20 -18.59
N LYS A 77 7.34 16.94 -18.17
CA LYS A 77 6.62 15.78 -18.70
C LYS A 77 5.67 15.15 -17.68
N ILE A 78 6.16 14.93 -16.48
CA ILE A 78 5.43 14.27 -15.39
C ILE A 78 5.96 14.78 -14.04
N LYS A 79 5.05 14.97 -13.09
CA LYS A 79 5.45 15.26 -11.71
C LYS A 79 5.94 13.96 -11.05
N ILE A 80 7.16 13.97 -10.52
CA ILE A 80 7.71 12.84 -9.80
C ILE A 80 7.82 13.20 -8.32
N LYS A 81 7.66 12.21 -7.43
CA LYS A 81 7.81 12.35 -5.99
C LYS A 81 8.64 11.19 -5.45
N VAL A 82 9.46 11.47 -4.43
CA VAL A 82 10.22 10.46 -3.71
C VAL A 82 9.67 10.28 -2.31
N GLY A 83 9.38 9.04 -1.93
CA GLY A 83 8.79 8.69 -0.66
C GLY A 83 9.23 7.32 -0.19
N TYR A 84 8.54 6.83 0.83
CA TYR A 84 8.74 5.50 1.38
C TYR A 84 7.40 4.82 1.66
N GLU A 85 7.36 3.51 1.45
CA GLU A 85 6.39 2.65 2.09
C GLU A 85 6.96 2.22 3.44
N VAL A 86 6.21 2.52 4.50
CA VAL A 86 6.68 2.37 5.87
C VAL A 86 5.79 1.41 6.66
N GLU A 87 6.38 0.71 7.62
CA GLU A 87 5.67 0.02 8.68
C GLU A 87 5.74 0.84 9.98
N TYR A 88 4.68 0.77 10.79
CA TYR A 88 4.72 1.33 12.13
C TYR A 88 5.20 0.29 13.13
N MET A 89 6.24 0.65 13.86
CA MET A 89 6.75 -0.08 15.03
C MET A 89 7.04 0.93 16.13
N ASN A 90 6.59 0.65 17.35
CA ASN A 90 6.71 1.60 18.48
C ASN A 90 8.14 2.10 18.70
N ASP A 91 9.11 1.21 18.55
CA ASP A 91 10.53 1.51 18.81
C ASP A 91 11.19 2.31 17.66
N HIS A 92 10.47 2.54 16.56
CA HIS A 92 11.00 3.21 15.35
C HIS A 92 10.34 4.55 15.04
N VAL A 93 9.50 5.08 15.93
CA VAL A 93 8.77 6.35 15.70
C VAL A 93 9.73 7.53 15.43
N GLU A 94 10.79 7.66 16.21
CA GLU A 94 11.79 8.72 16.01
C GLU A 94 12.48 8.58 14.64
N PHE A 95 12.80 7.37 14.23
CA PHE A 95 13.37 7.09 12.92
C PHE A 95 12.39 7.49 11.80
N LEU A 96 11.11 7.13 11.89
CA LEU A 96 10.10 7.53 10.91
C LEU A 96 9.99 9.06 10.80
N MET A 97 9.97 9.75 11.94
CA MET A 97 9.91 11.22 11.98
C MET A 97 11.15 11.87 11.34
N GLN A 98 12.33 11.27 11.51
CA GLN A 98 13.54 11.72 10.83
C GLN A 98 13.46 11.48 9.32
N MET A 99 13.12 10.27 8.89
CA MET A 99 13.03 9.89 7.48
C MET A 99 12.01 10.74 6.72
N LYS A 100 10.92 11.17 7.40
CA LYS A 100 9.92 12.08 6.82
C LYS A 100 10.51 13.40 6.37
N GLN A 101 11.55 13.90 7.03
CA GLN A 101 12.21 15.16 6.65
C GLN A 101 13.02 15.03 5.36
N GLU A 102 13.36 13.81 4.95
CA GLU A 102 14.22 13.53 3.81
C GLU A 102 13.43 13.23 2.53
N CYS A 103 12.12 12.94 2.62
CA CYS A 103 11.27 12.56 1.50
C CYS A 103 10.07 13.50 1.29
N ASP A 104 9.38 13.36 0.15
CA ASP A 104 8.19 14.15 -0.16
C ASP A 104 6.94 13.62 0.54
N TYR A 105 6.83 12.29 0.74
CA TYR A 105 5.65 11.62 1.31
C TYR A 105 5.98 10.26 1.87
N MET A 106 5.09 9.74 2.72
CA MET A 106 5.11 8.36 3.20
C MET A 106 3.75 7.72 3.03
N ILE A 107 3.73 6.46 2.63
CA ILE A 107 2.54 5.60 2.64
C ILE A 107 2.73 4.51 3.69
N LEU A 108 1.65 4.09 4.33
CA LEU A 108 1.70 3.05 5.36
C LEU A 108 1.36 1.69 4.76
N GLY A 109 2.38 0.85 4.54
CA GLY A 109 2.23 -0.56 4.20
C GLY A 109 2.62 -1.41 5.40
N GLN A 110 1.64 -1.84 6.21
CA GLN A 110 1.92 -2.59 7.43
C GLN A 110 2.16 -4.06 7.13
N HIS A 111 3.40 -4.44 6.80
CA HIS A 111 3.75 -5.81 6.43
C HIS A 111 4.05 -6.70 7.63
N CYS A 112 4.62 -6.14 8.69
CA CYS A 112 5.11 -6.92 9.84
C CYS A 112 4.59 -6.37 11.18
N ARG A 113 4.48 -7.27 12.16
CA ARG A 113 4.19 -6.90 13.55
C ARG A 113 5.42 -6.31 14.23
N GLU A 114 6.55 -6.91 13.97
CA GLU A 114 7.88 -6.57 14.44
C GLU A 114 8.91 -7.17 13.49
N ILE A 115 10.17 -6.78 13.58
CA ILE A 115 11.23 -7.32 12.73
C ILE A 115 11.25 -8.85 12.84
N GLY A 116 11.12 -9.52 11.69
CA GLY A 116 11.11 -10.98 11.59
C GLY A 116 9.75 -11.65 11.84
N TYR A 117 8.66 -10.88 11.98
CA TYR A 117 7.30 -11.40 12.08
C TYR A 117 6.37 -10.76 11.03
N GLU A 118 6.30 -11.40 9.88
CA GLU A 118 5.52 -10.93 8.73
C GLU A 118 4.07 -11.42 8.78
N TYR A 119 3.11 -10.52 8.49
CA TYR A 119 1.68 -10.84 8.49
C TYR A 119 1.25 -11.73 7.32
N ASP A 120 2.01 -11.77 6.23
CA ASP A 120 1.73 -12.59 5.06
C ASP A 120 2.03 -14.08 5.27
N CYS A 121 2.98 -14.41 6.13
CA CYS A 121 3.34 -15.79 6.46
C CYS A 121 2.26 -16.47 7.31
N TYR A 122 1.82 -15.77 8.36
CA TYR A 122 0.74 -16.22 9.24
C TYR A 122 0.14 -15.04 9.99
N CYS A 123 -1.19 -14.96 9.99
CA CYS A 123 -1.92 -13.90 10.68
C CYS A 123 -3.09 -14.49 11.49
N SER A 124 -2.89 -14.62 12.81
CA SER A 124 -3.92 -15.05 13.76
C SER A 124 -4.96 -13.95 14.01
N ASN A 125 -6.04 -14.26 14.72
CA ASN A 125 -7.02 -13.26 15.15
C ASN A 125 -6.38 -12.14 16.00
N LYS A 126 -5.44 -12.52 16.90
CA LYS A 126 -4.69 -11.54 17.69
C LYS A 126 -3.81 -10.65 16.82
N ASP A 127 -3.20 -11.22 15.78
CA ASP A 127 -2.34 -10.46 14.87
C ASP A 127 -3.15 -9.45 14.05
N VAL A 128 -4.38 -9.80 13.63
CA VAL A 128 -5.30 -8.84 12.99
C VAL A 128 -5.55 -7.62 13.87
N LEU A 129 -5.81 -7.82 15.16
CA LEU A 129 -6.05 -6.71 16.10
C LEU A 129 -4.77 -5.89 16.36
N THR A 130 -3.60 -6.53 16.36
CA THR A 130 -2.32 -5.83 16.47
C THR A 130 -2.04 -5.01 15.21
N TYR A 131 -2.27 -5.58 14.02
CA TYR A 131 -2.17 -4.91 12.73
C TYR A 131 -2.98 -3.60 12.68
N VAL A 132 -4.23 -3.69 13.11
CA VAL A 132 -5.11 -2.52 13.18
C VAL A 132 -4.59 -1.47 14.15
N LYS A 133 -4.13 -1.90 15.34
CA LYS A 133 -3.57 -0.97 16.34
C LYS A 133 -2.35 -0.24 15.79
N GLN A 134 -1.49 -0.92 15.04
CA GLN A 134 -0.33 -0.31 14.40
C GLN A 134 -0.74 0.74 13.35
N ILE A 135 -1.81 0.46 12.57
CA ILE A 135 -2.35 1.44 11.62
C ILE A 135 -2.89 2.67 12.36
N GLU A 136 -3.70 2.47 13.40
CA GLU A 136 -4.23 3.58 14.21
C GLU A 136 -3.10 4.45 14.77
N ASP A 137 -2.08 3.83 15.37
CA ASP A 137 -0.94 4.55 15.94
C ASP A 137 -0.10 5.29 14.88
N ALA A 138 0.07 4.70 13.69
CA ALA A 138 0.75 5.36 12.59
C ALA A 138 0.02 6.62 12.12
N LEU A 139 -1.31 6.58 12.05
CA LEU A 139 -2.10 7.72 11.61
C LEU A 139 -2.06 8.89 12.61
N GLU A 140 -1.92 8.62 13.91
CA GLU A 140 -1.70 9.63 14.94
C GLU A 140 -0.42 10.45 14.74
N LEU A 141 0.59 9.92 14.04
CA LEU A 141 1.84 10.64 13.77
C LEU A 141 1.66 11.81 12.78
N GLY A 142 0.58 11.81 12.00
CA GLY A 142 0.29 12.87 11.03
C GLY A 142 1.22 12.94 9.82
N ILE A 143 2.04 11.92 9.57
CA ILE A 143 3.04 11.88 8.48
C ILE A 143 2.63 10.97 7.31
N ILE A 144 1.54 10.23 7.46
CA ILE A 144 1.06 9.25 6.49
C ILE A 144 0.15 9.92 5.46
N THR A 145 0.44 9.70 4.18
CA THR A 145 -0.34 10.21 3.05
C THR A 145 -1.59 9.36 2.77
N TYR A 146 -1.46 8.04 2.82
CA TYR A 146 -2.56 7.08 2.77
C TYR A 146 -2.12 5.71 3.32
N VAL A 147 -3.09 4.84 3.61
CA VAL A 147 -2.82 3.46 4.02
C VAL A 147 -2.81 2.57 2.77
N ALA A 148 -1.68 1.96 2.47
CA ALA A 148 -1.50 0.97 1.43
C ALA A 148 -2.12 -0.37 1.86
N HIS A 149 -2.72 -1.09 0.91
CA HIS A 149 -3.31 -2.44 1.11
C HIS A 149 -3.83 -2.70 2.54
N PRO A 150 -4.84 -1.95 3.03
CA PRO A 150 -5.30 -2.04 4.43
C PRO A 150 -5.87 -3.42 4.80
N ASP A 151 -6.15 -4.27 3.83
CA ASP A 151 -6.61 -5.64 3.95
C ASP A 151 -5.48 -6.68 3.73
N TYR A 152 -4.20 -6.26 3.76
CA TYR A 152 -3.02 -7.11 3.57
C TYR A 152 -2.97 -8.31 4.51
N PHE A 153 -3.48 -8.20 5.73
CA PHE A 153 -3.52 -9.30 6.71
C PHE A 153 -4.26 -10.54 6.16
N MET A 154 -5.11 -10.39 5.13
CA MET A 154 -5.79 -11.52 4.48
C MET A 154 -4.84 -12.43 3.70
N LEU A 155 -3.63 -11.96 3.36
CA LEU A 155 -2.62 -12.76 2.67
C LEU A 155 -2.13 -13.93 3.55
N GLY A 156 -1.90 -13.71 4.84
CA GLY A 156 -1.40 -14.69 5.80
C GLY A 156 -2.48 -15.55 6.46
N ARG A 157 -3.74 -15.47 6.03
CA ARG A 157 -4.85 -16.22 6.65
C ARG A 157 -5.84 -16.78 5.64
N ARG A 158 -6.76 -17.65 6.13
CA ARG A 158 -7.80 -18.30 5.31
C ARG A 158 -9.17 -18.23 5.96
N LEU A 159 -9.30 -17.46 7.04
CA LEU A 159 -10.55 -17.25 7.76
C LEU A 159 -10.84 -15.75 7.84
N TYR A 160 -11.99 -15.33 7.29
CA TYR A 160 -12.54 -14.02 7.55
C TYR A 160 -13.39 -14.13 8.83
N SER A 161 -12.87 -13.63 9.92
CA SER A 161 -13.42 -13.77 11.28
C SER A 161 -14.01 -12.44 11.77
N GLU A 162 -14.61 -12.45 12.97
CA GLU A 162 -15.12 -11.25 13.61
C GLU A 162 -14.03 -10.19 13.82
N GLU A 163 -12.79 -10.60 14.07
CA GLU A 163 -11.67 -9.69 14.19
C GLU A 163 -11.33 -9.01 12.86
N CYS A 164 -11.57 -9.67 11.70
CA CYS A 164 -11.43 -9.03 10.40
C CYS A 164 -12.51 -7.97 10.17
N VAL A 165 -13.73 -8.24 10.61
CA VAL A 165 -14.85 -7.28 10.59
C VAL A 165 -14.52 -6.08 11.49
N GLU A 166 -14.05 -6.34 12.71
CA GLU A 166 -13.61 -5.27 13.64
C GLU A 166 -12.48 -4.46 13.04
N ALA A 167 -11.50 -5.11 12.40
CA ALA A 167 -10.39 -4.47 11.71
C ALA A 167 -10.89 -3.47 10.65
N ALA A 168 -11.80 -3.90 9.77
CA ALA A 168 -12.35 -3.05 8.73
C ALA A 168 -13.07 -1.82 9.32
N HIS A 169 -13.87 -2.00 10.39
CA HIS A 169 -14.54 -0.91 11.07
C HIS A 169 -13.55 0.07 11.73
N ARG A 170 -12.50 -0.42 12.37
CA ARG A 170 -11.50 0.41 13.05
C ARG A 170 -10.68 1.21 12.06
N ILE A 171 -10.17 0.55 11.00
CA ILE A 171 -9.40 1.21 9.94
C ILE A 171 -10.26 2.27 9.24
N ALA A 172 -11.53 1.98 8.94
CA ALA A 172 -12.43 2.96 8.34
C ALA A 172 -12.65 4.18 9.25
N ARG A 173 -12.86 3.97 10.56
CA ARG A 173 -12.98 5.08 11.52
C ARG A 173 -11.71 5.92 11.62
N ALA A 174 -10.54 5.28 11.67
CA ALA A 174 -9.25 5.97 11.71
C ALA A 174 -9.01 6.77 10.42
N SER A 175 -9.32 6.19 9.24
CA SER A 175 -9.27 6.88 7.94
C SER A 175 -10.11 8.17 7.95
N ILE A 176 -11.35 8.11 8.43
CA ILE A 176 -12.24 9.28 8.52
C ILE A 176 -11.72 10.30 9.53
N LEU A 177 -11.29 9.84 10.72
CA LEU A 177 -10.81 10.72 11.79
C LEU A 177 -9.61 11.56 11.37
N HIS A 178 -8.67 10.96 10.65
CA HIS A 178 -7.43 11.61 10.20
C HIS A 178 -7.50 12.17 8.77
N ASP A 179 -8.63 11.99 8.08
CA ASP A 179 -8.81 12.32 6.64
C ASP A 179 -7.71 11.69 5.76
N ILE A 180 -7.45 10.40 5.96
CA ILE A 180 -6.44 9.61 5.26
C ILE A 180 -7.11 8.62 4.31
N PRO A 181 -6.83 8.67 2.98
CA PRO A 181 -7.35 7.69 2.04
C PRO A 181 -6.86 6.26 2.30
N LEU A 182 -7.64 5.28 1.82
CA LEU A 182 -7.29 3.86 1.82
C LEU A 182 -7.02 3.39 0.39
N GLU A 183 -5.98 2.60 0.20
CA GLU A 183 -5.58 2.11 -1.11
C GLU A 183 -6.23 0.77 -1.44
N ILE A 184 -6.95 0.71 -2.56
CA ILE A 184 -7.28 -0.53 -3.25
C ILE A 184 -6.03 -0.94 -4.03
N ASN A 185 -5.28 -1.86 -3.47
CA ASN A 185 -4.00 -2.28 -4.02
C ASN A 185 -4.19 -3.33 -5.11
N LEU A 186 -3.52 -3.13 -6.24
CA LEU A 186 -3.66 -3.96 -7.44
C LEU A 186 -2.61 -5.09 -7.51
N ASN A 187 -1.67 -5.15 -6.57
CA ASN A 187 -0.65 -6.21 -6.53
C ASN A 187 -1.18 -7.50 -5.89
N GLY A 188 -2.31 -7.45 -5.17
CA GLY A 188 -2.97 -8.64 -4.62
C GLY A 188 -3.30 -9.71 -5.65
N PHE A 189 -3.44 -9.33 -6.91
CA PHE A 189 -3.67 -10.27 -8.02
C PHE A 189 -2.49 -11.18 -8.32
N HIS A 190 -1.26 -10.73 -7.99
CA HIS A 190 -0.05 -11.52 -8.15
C HIS A 190 -0.07 -12.82 -7.34
N TYR A 191 -0.73 -12.81 -6.16
CA TYR A 191 -0.79 -13.97 -5.26
C TYR A 191 -1.82 -15.03 -5.66
N GLY A 192 -2.62 -14.78 -6.71
CA GLY A 192 -3.69 -15.66 -7.16
C GLY A 192 -4.84 -15.79 -6.16
N LYS A 193 -5.88 -16.49 -6.58
CA LYS A 193 -7.04 -16.76 -5.72
C LYS A 193 -6.70 -17.85 -4.70
N LYS A 194 -7.29 -17.73 -3.51
CA LYS A 194 -7.19 -18.68 -2.40
C LYS A 194 -8.58 -18.95 -1.84
N THR A 195 -8.77 -20.10 -1.23
CA THR A 195 -10.05 -20.47 -0.61
C THR A 195 -10.14 -19.87 0.79
N TYR A 196 -11.18 -19.08 1.03
CA TYR A 196 -11.46 -18.47 2.33
C TYR A 196 -12.74 -19.03 2.94
N ARG A 197 -12.74 -19.13 4.27
CA ARG A 197 -13.89 -19.46 5.11
C ARG A 197 -14.35 -18.23 5.87
N PHE A 198 -15.59 -18.25 6.33
CA PHE A 198 -16.20 -17.19 7.11
C PHE A 198 -16.66 -17.74 8.46
N SER A 199 -16.38 -17.02 9.55
CA SER A 199 -16.76 -17.47 10.89
C SER A 199 -18.28 -17.48 11.10
N ASP A 200 -19.00 -16.54 10.49
CA ASP A 200 -20.45 -16.43 10.53
C ASP A 200 -21.17 -17.40 9.58
N LYS A 201 -20.45 -17.98 8.60
CA LYS A 201 -20.96 -18.93 7.59
C LYS A 201 -19.97 -20.09 7.40
N PRO A 202 -19.76 -20.93 8.41
CA PRO A 202 -18.67 -21.95 8.41
C PRO A 202 -18.82 -23.02 7.33
N TRP A 203 -20.00 -23.13 6.69
CA TRP A 203 -20.26 -24.01 5.54
C TRP A 203 -19.86 -23.39 4.21
N LEU A 204 -19.58 -22.08 4.15
CA LEU A 204 -19.26 -21.35 2.93
C LEU A 204 -17.76 -21.31 2.71
N ASN A 205 -17.32 -21.81 1.55
CA ASN A 205 -15.96 -21.65 1.06
C ASN A 205 -16.04 -20.79 -0.21
N VAL A 206 -15.23 -19.72 -0.25
CA VAL A 206 -15.24 -18.80 -1.39
C VAL A 206 -13.81 -18.59 -1.88
N GLU A 207 -13.63 -18.64 -3.20
CA GLU A 207 -12.37 -18.25 -3.81
C GLU A 207 -12.28 -16.72 -3.94
N ARG A 208 -11.22 -16.14 -3.38
CA ARG A 208 -10.93 -14.70 -3.39
C ARG A 208 -9.43 -14.47 -3.62
N TYR A 209 -9.10 -13.34 -4.22
CA TYR A 209 -7.76 -12.78 -4.04
C TYR A 209 -7.58 -12.33 -2.59
N PRO A 210 -6.34 -12.33 -2.04
CA PRO A 210 -6.10 -11.90 -0.67
C PRO A 210 -6.47 -10.41 -0.47
N TYR A 211 -6.23 -9.60 -1.50
CA TYR A 211 -6.70 -8.23 -1.59
C TYR A 211 -6.84 -7.82 -3.08
N PRO A 212 -7.75 -6.91 -3.43
CA PRO A 212 -8.77 -6.33 -2.54
C PRO A 212 -9.79 -7.39 -2.07
N PHE A 213 -10.04 -7.45 -0.76
CA PHE A 213 -10.97 -8.40 -0.14
C PHE A 213 -12.36 -7.77 0.00
N ARG A 214 -13.33 -8.23 -0.79
CA ARG A 214 -14.65 -7.61 -0.99
C ARG A 214 -15.34 -7.25 0.33
N GLU A 215 -15.38 -8.18 1.29
CA GLU A 215 -16.09 -8.00 2.54
C GLU A 215 -15.49 -6.90 3.43
N PHE A 216 -14.18 -6.69 3.34
CA PHE A 216 -13.49 -5.56 3.98
C PHE A 216 -13.91 -4.23 3.34
N TRP A 217 -13.92 -4.16 2.01
CA TRP A 217 -14.24 -2.94 1.26
C TRP A 217 -15.71 -2.55 1.34
N ASP A 218 -16.63 -3.52 1.52
CA ASP A 218 -18.05 -3.24 1.77
C ASP A 218 -18.24 -2.46 3.09
N ILE A 219 -17.51 -2.85 4.14
CA ILE A 219 -17.50 -2.11 5.41
C ILE A 219 -16.89 -0.72 5.23
N VAL A 220 -15.72 -0.61 4.59
CA VAL A 220 -15.05 0.67 4.35
C VAL A 220 -15.96 1.66 3.61
N ALA A 221 -16.67 1.19 2.58
CA ALA A 221 -17.61 2.01 1.82
C ALA A 221 -18.75 2.56 2.67
N SER A 222 -19.23 1.80 3.65
CA SER A 222 -20.32 2.22 4.56
C SER A 222 -19.96 3.47 5.41
N TYR A 223 -18.67 3.75 5.57
CA TYR A 223 -18.15 4.95 6.25
C TYR A 223 -17.92 6.12 5.29
N GLY A 224 -17.97 5.90 3.97
CA GLY A 224 -17.65 6.93 2.98
C GLY A 224 -16.18 7.32 2.92
N CYS A 225 -15.27 6.45 3.36
CA CYS A 225 -13.83 6.67 3.31
C CYS A 225 -13.37 7.02 1.91
N LYS A 226 -12.44 7.97 1.79
CA LYS A 226 -11.75 8.23 0.51
C LYS A 226 -10.93 7.02 0.12
N VAL A 227 -11.02 6.59 -1.13
CA VAL A 227 -10.24 5.48 -1.66
C VAL A 227 -9.50 5.88 -2.93
N LEU A 228 -8.38 5.19 -3.19
CA LEU A 228 -7.59 5.34 -4.40
C LEU A 228 -7.07 3.98 -4.87
N TYR A 229 -6.60 3.89 -6.11
CA TYR A 229 -5.87 2.71 -6.59
C TYR A 229 -4.38 2.90 -6.42
N GLY A 230 -3.66 1.83 -6.02
CA GLY A 230 -2.21 1.74 -6.07
C GLY A 230 -1.78 0.52 -6.87
N PHE A 231 -0.84 0.72 -7.79
CA PHE A 231 -0.30 -0.39 -8.58
C PHE A 231 0.66 -1.26 -7.78
N ASP A 232 1.33 -0.68 -6.77
CA ASP A 232 2.37 -1.38 -6.01
C ASP A 232 3.36 -2.05 -6.99
N ALA A 233 3.89 -1.18 -7.88
CA ALA A 233 4.56 -1.61 -9.08
C ALA A 233 5.98 -2.06 -8.77
N HIS A 234 6.26 -3.35 -8.99
CA HIS A 234 7.57 -3.99 -8.89
C HIS A 234 8.21 -4.27 -10.27
N SER A 235 7.55 -3.86 -11.34
CA SER A 235 8.06 -3.86 -12.71
C SER A 235 7.49 -2.66 -13.47
N PRO A 236 8.26 -2.04 -14.39
CA PRO A 236 7.76 -0.92 -15.18
C PRO A 236 6.46 -1.23 -15.94
N ILE A 237 6.31 -2.46 -16.44
CA ILE A 237 5.13 -2.90 -17.20
C ILE A 237 3.86 -2.86 -16.35
N THR A 238 3.96 -3.05 -15.02
CA THR A 238 2.81 -3.05 -14.11
C THR A 238 2.00 -1.75 -14.21
N LEU A 239 2.66 -0.61 -14.42
CA LEU A 239 1.99 0.69 -14.58
C LEU A 239 1.12 0.78 -15.86
N LEU A 240 1.33 -0.11 -16.83
CA LEU A 240 0.54 -0.20 -18.07
C LEU A 240 -0.62 -1.20 -17.97
N GLU A 241 -0.71 -1.97 -16.87
CA GLU A 241 -1.70 -3.03 -16.68
C GLU A 241 -3.05 -2.50 -16.19
N ALA A 242 -3.66 -1.61 -16.97
CA ALA A 242 -4.98 -1.04 -16.66
C ALA A 242 -6.08 -2.10 -16.44
N HIS A 243 -5.91 -3.32 -16.97
CA HIS A 243 -6.83 -4.44 -16.73
C HIS A 243 -6.93 -4.83 -15.23
N ARG A 244 -5.90 -4.56 -14.41
CA ARG A 244 -5.95 -4.80 -12.96
C ARG A 244 -6.99 -3.91 -12.27
N ILE A 245 -7.17 -2.66 -12.77
CA ILE A 245 -8.24 -1.79 -12.27
C ILE A 245 -9.61 -2.40 -12.60
N GLN A 246 -9.80 -2.92 -13.82
CA GLN A 246 -11.05 -3.58 -14.20
C GLN A 246 -11.34 -4.81 -13.34
N MET A 247 -10.32 -5.62 -13.04
CA MET A 247 -10.45 -6.75 -12.11
C MET A 247 -10.88 -6.31 -10.71
N ALA A 248 -10.33 -5.21 -10.21
CA ALA A 248 -10.72 -4.64 -8.91
C ALA A 248 -12.17 -4.12 -8.96
N GLU A 249 -12.56 -3.41 -10.02
CA GLU A 249 -13.93 -2.94 -10.24
C GLU A 249 -14.93 -4.10 -10.30
N GLU A 250 -14.60 -5.22 -10.95
CA GLU A 250 -15.43 -6.42 -10.98
C GLU A 250 -15.61 -7.08 -9.60
N ILE A 251 -14.51 -7.17 -8.82
CA ILE A 251 -14.56 -7.72 -7.44
C ILE A 251 -15.43 -6.85 -6.54
N LEU A 252 -15.33 -5.54 -6.70
CA LEU A 252 -15.98 -4.53 -5.84
C LEU A 252 -17.29 -4.01 -6.45
N GLU A 253 -17.81 -4.67 -7.50
CA GLU A 253 -19.04 -4.26 -8.16
C GLU A 253 -20.21 -4.12 -7.17
N GLY A 254 -20.92 -2.99 -7.27
CA GLY A 254 -22.07 -2.67 -6.41
C GLY A 254 -21.70 -2.07 -5.05
N ILE A 255 -20.43 -1.97 -4.69
CA ILE A 255 -19.96 -1.29 -3.47
C ILE A 255 -19.81 0.22 -3.79
N PRO A 256 -20.47 1.13 -3.05
CA PRO A 256 -20.45 2.58 -3.33
C PRO A 256 -19.15 3.23 -2.80
N LEU A 257 -18.03 2.96 -3.44
CA LEU A 257 -16.72 3.49 -3.06
C LEU A 257 -16.57 4.98 -3.40
N ASN A 258 -15.97 5.74 -2.50
CA ASN A 258 -15.73 7.19 -2.62
C ASN A 258 -14.32 7.46 -3.17
N PHE A 259 -14.14 7.32 -4.49
CA PHE A 259 -12.83 7.55 -5.12
C PHE A 259 -12.40 9.01 -5.08
N THR A 260 -11.14 9.24 -4.69
CA THR A 260 -10.49 10.54 -4.81
C THR A 260 -9.64 10.62 -6.08
N ASP A 261 -9.73 11.74 -6.80
CA ASP A 261 -8.91 12.06 -7.96
C ASP A 261 -7.75 13.03 -7.62
N ALA A 262 -7.62 13.41 -6.36
CA ALA A 262 -6.58 14.27 -5.83
C ALA A 262 -6.00 13.70 -4.54
N ILE A 263 -4.73 13.93 -4.31
CA ILE A 263 -4.00 13.48 -3.13
C ILE A 263 -3.22 14.62 -2.49
N CYS A 264 -3.34 14.75 -1.18
CA CYS A 264 -2.54 15.66 -0.37
C CYS A 264 -1.36 14.87 0.22
N LEU A 265 -0.15 15.25 -0.14
CA LEU A 265 1.07 14.61 0.40
C LEU A 265 1.33 15.14 1.82
N ARG A 266 1.60 14.23 2.73
CA ARG A 266 1.95 14.53 4.12
C ARG A 266 3.35 14.10 4.43
#